data_b66da98be12e71d341cbed134d8a539d
#
_entry.id   b66da98be12e71d341cbed134d8a539d
#
_cell.length_a   1.000
_cell.length_b   1.000
_cell.length_c   1.000
_cell.angle_alpha   90.00
_cell.angle_beta   90.00
_cell.angle_gamma   90.00
#
_symmetry.space_group_name_H-M   'P 1'
#
loop_
_entity.id
_entity.type
_entity.pdbx_description
1 polymer ?
#
loop_
_entity_poly.entity_id
_entity_poly.type
_entity_poly.pdbx_seq_one_letter_code
_entity_poly.pdbx_strand_id
1 'polypeptide(L)'
;PSYFHPGKSGRLFLNKEKNQVAAYFGEIHPNILKKINIKTESLVGFEIFIDNLKLPKKTLNDQKSKFSFSDYQKSERDFAFIVNKDVNAQDLVDSISSVDKSLINNVKIFD
;
A
#
# COMPACT_ATOMS: atom_id res chain seq x y z
N PRO A 1 1.23 16.20 -3.84
CA PRO A 1 2.13 17.33 -4.16
C PRO A 1 2.15 17.61 -5.65
N SER A 2 2.31 18.89 -6.04
CA SER A 2 2.28 19.33 -7.44
C SER A 2 3.47 18.90 -8.30
N TYR A 3 4.50 18.36 -7.68
CA TYR A 3 5.68 17.84 -8.37
C TYR A 3 5.53 16.40 -8.88
N PHE A 4 4.51 15.69 -8.45
CA PHE A 4 4.16 14.39 -9.04
C PHE A 4 3.11 14.55 -10.14
N HIS A 5 3.14 13.60 -11.08
CA HIS A 5 2.14 13.53 -12.14
C HIS A 5 0.76 13.20 -11.55
N PRO A 6 -0.31 13.98 -11.82
CA PRO A 6 -1.59 13.83 -11.15
C PRO A 6 -2.27 12.47 -11.37
N GLY A 7 -2.04 11.85 -12.54
CA GLY A 7 -2.62 10.53 -12.87
C GLY A 7 -1.69 9.34 -12.60
N LYS A 8 -0.44 9.58 -12.13
CA LYS A 8 0.56 8.52 -11.93
C LYS A 8 1.27 8.69 -10.59
N SER A 9 0.52 9.02 -9.56
CA SER A 9 1.05 9.19 -8.21
C SER A 9 0.09 8.65 -7.16
N GLY A 10 0.63 8.33 -6.00
CA GLY A 10 -0.13 7.80 -4.89
C GLY A 10 0.33 8.33 -3.54
N ARG A 11 -0.44 7.98 -2.53
CA ARG A 11 -0.16 8.27 -1.12
C ARG A 11 -0.23 7.01 -0.30
N LEU A 12 0.71 6.85 0.61
CA LEU A 12 0.67 5.82 1.63
C LEU A 12 0.17 6.43 2.94
N PHE A 13 -0.81 5.81 3.56
CA PHE A 13 -1.37 6.25 4.82
C PHE A 13 -0.97 5.30 5.96
N LEU A 14 -0.78 5.85 7.15
CA LEU A 14 -0.44 5.07 8.35
C LEU A 14 -1.67 4.45 9.02
N ASN A 15 -2.85 4.94 8.70
CA ASN A 15 -4.09 4.52 9.33
C ASN A 15 -5.22 4.36 8.31
N LYS A 16 -6.24 3.59 8.69
CA LYS A 16 -7.42 3.33 7.87
C LYS A 16 -8.27 4.59 7.62
N GLU A 17 -8.22 5.56 8.52
CA GLU A 17 -8.94 6.83 8.40
C GLU A 17 -8.34 7.76 7.34
N LYS A 18 -7.17 7.39 6.76
CA LYS A 18 -6.48 8.13 5.70
C LYS A 18 -6.20 9.60 6.04
N ASN A 19 -6.04 9.92 7.32
CA ASN A 19 -5.74 11.28 7.79
C ASN A 19 -4.25 11.55 8.05
N GLN A 20 -3.42 10.49 8.13
CA GLN A 20 -1.98 10.64 8.36
C GLN A 20 -1.20 9.99 7.22
N VAL A 21 -0.55 10.83 6.41
CA VAL A 21 0.25 10.39 5.27
C VAL A 21 1.63 9.96 5.74
N ALA A 22 2.07 8.77 5.33
CA ALA A 22 3.42 8.26 5.56
C ALA A 22 4.36 8.58 4.42
N ALA A 23 3.87 8.53 3.19
CA ALA A 23 4.68 8.76 2.01
C ALA A 23 3.84 9.25 0.81
N TYR A 24 4.52 9.95 -0.08
CA TYR A 24 4.10 10.16 -1.47
C TYR A 24 5.03 9.39 -2.40
N PHE A 25 4.49 8.92 -3.51
CA PHE A 25 5.27 8.26 -4.56
C PHE A 25 4.60 8.48 -5.92
N GLY A 26 5.37 8.36 -6.96
CA GLY A 26 4.84 8.46 -8.32
C GLY A 26 5.83 8.96 -9.34
N GLU A 27 5.34 9.17 -10.55
CA GLU A 27 6.10 9.76 -11.63
C GLU A 27 6.25 11.26 -11.43
N ILE A 28 7.47 11.78 -11.56
CA ILE A 28 7.74 13.22 -11.48
C ILE A 28 7.11 13.93 -12.67
N HIS A 29 6.48 15.07 -12.40
CA HIS A 29 5.78 15.82 -13.45
C HIS A 29 6.73 16.24 -14.58
N PRO A 30 6.40 15.98 -15.86
CA PRO A 30 7.29 16.26 -17.00
C PRO A 30 7.79 17.71 -17.08
N ASN A 31 6.97 18.67 -16.64
CA ASN A 31 7.38 20.08 -16.61
C ASN A 31 8.51 20.36 -15.62
N ILE A 32 8.63 19.57 -14.55
CA ILE A 32 9.72 19.69 -13.59
C ILE A 32 10.98 19.11 -14.19
N LEU A 33 10.91 17.93 -14.82
CA LEU A 33 12.03 17.31 -15.51
C LEU A 33 12.63 18.27 -16.56
N LYS A 34 11.78 18.95 -17.31
CA LYS A 34 12.21 19.98 -18.27
C LYS A 34 12.94 21.15 -17.60
N LYS A 35 12.39 21.66 -16.47
CA LYS A 35 12.99 22.80 -15.73
C LYS A 35 14.38 22.48 -15.17
N ILE A 36 14.59 21.25 -14.71
CA ILE A 36 15.89 20.81 -14.16
C ILE A 36 16.78 20.14 -15.22
N ASN A 37 16.37 20.22 -16.49
CA ASN A 37 17.12 19.71 -17.66
C ASN A 37 17.46 18.21 -17.58
N ILE A 38 16.59 17.41 -16.98
CA ILE A 38 16.72 15.95 -17.00
C ILE A 38 16.04 15.41 -18.25
N LYS A 39 16.84 14.76 -19.10
CA LYS A 39 16.41 14.15 -20.35
C LYS A 39 16.08 12.67 -20.11
N THR A 40 14.89 12.42 -19.59
CA THR A 40 14.33 11.08 -19.45
C THR A 40 12.84 11.10 -19.80
N GLU A 41 12.33 10.01 -20.30
CA GLU A 41 10.88 9.87 -20.59
C GLU A 41 10.06 9.76 -19.31
N SER A 42 10.59 9.11 -18.28
CA SER A 42 9.93 8.92 -16.99
C SER A 42 10.95 8.86 -15.86
N LEU A 43 10.62 9.50 -14.75
CA LEU A 43 11.36 9.42 -13.50
C LEU A 43 10.37 9.20 -12.37
N VAL A 44 10.54 8.10 -11.65
CA VAL A 44 9.74 7.78 -10.47
C VAL A 44 10.48 8.22 -9.21
N GLY A 45 9.76 8.85 -8.29
CA GLY A 45 10.31 9.27 -7.01
C GLY A 45 9.38 8.90 -5.86
N PHE A 46 9.91 9.00 -4.64
CA PHE A 46 9.13 8.87 -3.42
C PHE A 46 9.67 9.82 -2.34
N GLU A 47 8.77 10.18 -1.43
CA GLU A 47 9.06 11.01 -0.25
C GLU A 47 8.42 10.36 0.96
N ILE A 48 9.22 10.09 2.00
CA ILE A 48 8.76 9.45 3.24
C ILE A 48 8.85 10.45 4.37
N PHE A 49 7.75 10.60 5.13
CA PHE A 49 7.68 11.46 6.32
C PHE A 49 8.06 10.67 7.55
N ILE A 50 9.35 10.64 7.87
CA ILE A 50 9.90 9.86 8.97
C ILE A 50 9.31 10.29 10.32
N ASP A 51 9.05 11.57 10.50
CA ASP A 51 8.47 12.13 11.74
C ASP A 51 7.04 11.62 11.99
N ASN A 52 6.35 11.21 10.95
CA ASN A 52 5.02 10.61 11.06
C ASN A 52 5.07 9.13 11.44
N LEU A 53 6.22 8.47 11.30
CA LEU A 53 6.38 7.06 11.61
C LEU A 53 6.52 6.88 13.12
N LYS A 54 5.59 6.14 13.71
CA LYS A 54 5.71 5.75 15.13
C LYS A 54 6.83 4.73 15.26
N LEU A 55 7.84 5.08 16.05
CA LEU A 55 8.84 4.08 16.44
C LEU A 55 8.13 2.90 17.13
N PRO A 56 8.51 1.65 16.81
CA PRO A 56 7.97 0.51 17.50
C PRO A 56 8.25 0.69 19.00
N LYS A 57 7.21 0.59 19.83
CA LYS A 57 7.41 0.54 21.28
C LYS A 57 8.33 -0.66 21.53
N LYS A 58 9.50 -0.41 22.09
CA LYS A 58 10.39 -1.45 22.56
C LYS A 58 9.63 -2.24 23.62
N THR A 59 8.96 -3.31 23.22
CA THR A 59 8.41 -4.27 24.16
C THR A 59 9.61 -4.94 24.79
N LEU A 60 9.78 -4.77 26.11
CA LEU A 60 10.82 -5.39 26.91
C LEU A 60 10.79 -6.94 26.85
N ASN A 61 9.74 -7.49 26.27
CA ASN A 61 9.59 -8.91 26.03
C ASN A 61 9.84 -9.23 24.55
N ASP A 62 11.08 -9.58 24.26
CA ASP A 62 11.49 -10.19 22.98
C ASP A 62 10.94 -11.63 22.80
N GLN A 63 9.80 -11.91 23.40
CA GLN A 63 9.11 -13.18 23.20
C GLN A 63 8.51 -13.19 21.79
N LYS A 64 9.16 -13.88 20.89
CA LYS A 64 8.57 -14.23 19.61
C LYS A 64 7.24 -14.93 19.86
N SER A 65 6.20 -14.49 19.19
CA SER A 65 4.89 -15.16 19.26
C SER A 65 5.08 -16.65 18.98
N LYS A 66 4.39 -17.50 19.76
CA LYS A 66 4.40 -18.94 19.55
C LYS A 66 4.01 -19.21 18.09
N PHE A 67 4.87 -19.94 17.40
CA PHE A 67 4.58 -20.37 16.03
C PHE A 67 3.40 -21.34 16.08
N SER A 68 2.34 -21.03 15.35
CA SER A 68 1.14 -21.86 15.25
C SER A 68 1.07 -22.45 13.85
N PHE A 69 1.07 -23.76 13.77
CA PHE A 69 0.79 -24.47 12.53
C PHE A 69 -0.72 -24.49 12.29
N SER A 70 -1.10 -24.32 11.03
CA SER A 70 -2.45 -24.63 10.59
C SER A 70 -2.49 -26.08 10.14
N ASP A 71 -3.45 -26.84 10.64
CA ASP A 71 -3.69 -28.23 10.20
C ASP A 71 -4.34 -28.30 8.80
N TYR A 72 -4.75 -27.16 8.27
CA TYR A 72 -5.36 -27.05 6.94
C TYR A 72 -4.32 -26.87 5.86
N GLN A 73 -4.49 -27.61 4.77
CA GLN A 73 -3.70 -27.43 3.57
C GLN A 73 -4.01 -26.07 2.92
N LYS A 74 -2.95 -25.33 2.57
CA LYS A 74 -3.11 -24.08 1.83
C LYS A 74 -3.79 -24.32 0.50
N SER A 75 -4.85 -23.59 0.22
CA SER A 75 -5.55 -23.57 -1.07
C SER A 75 -5.56 -22.15 -1.62
N GLU A 76 -5.30 -22.01 -2.92
CA GLU A 76 -5.37 -20.73 -3.63
C GLU A 76 -6.59 -20.75 -4.56
N ARG A 77 -7.27 -19.61 -4.62
CA ARG A 77 -8.46 -19.42 -5.47
C ARG A 77 -8.40 -18.04 -6.09
N ASP A 78 -8.66 -17.97 -7.39
CA ASP A 78 -8.75 -16.75 -8.15
C ASP A 78 -10.23 -16.37 -8.32
N PHE A 79 -10.51 -15.09 -8.09
CA PHE A 79 -11.84 -14.52 -8.26
C PHE A 79 -11.76 -13.30 -9.16
N ALA A 80 -12.69 -13.16 -10.09
CA ALA A 80 -12.85 -11.97 -10.89
C ALA A 80 -14.10 -11.19 -10.45
N PHE A 81 -13.94 -9.88 -10.26
CA PHE A 81 -15.01 -9.00 -9.84
C PHE A 81 -15.21 -7.88 -10.85
N ILE A 82 -16.46 -7.54 -11.12
CA ILE A 82 -16.81 -6.33 -11.86
C ILE A 82 -17.25 -5.30 -10.83
N VAL A 83 -16.49 -4.20 -10.75
CA VAL A 83 -16.73 -3.13 -9.79
C VAL A 83 -16.86 -1.77 -10.48
N ASN A 84 -17.50 -0.81 -9.84
CA ASN A 84 -17.55 0.55 -10.34
C ASN A 84 -16.16 1.21 -10.29
N LYS A 85 -15.92 2.20 -11.16
CA LYS A 85 -14.61 2.87 -11.28
C LYS A 85 -14.18 3.65 -10.04
N ASP A 86 -15.11 4.02 -9.20
CA ASP A 86 -14.92 4.74 -7.94
C ASP A 86 -14.60 3.84 -6.74
N VAL A 87 -14.69 2.51 -6.91
CA VAL A 87 -14.29 1.56 -5.87
C VAL A 87 -12.77 1.45 -5.81
N ASN A 88 -12.20 1.72 -4.62
CA ASN A 88 -10.77 1.53 -4.43
C ASN A 88 -10.43 0.04 -4.30
N ALA A 89 -9.34 -0.37 -4.94
CA ALA A 89 -8.84 -1.74 -4.84
C ALA A 89 -8.57 -2.17 -3.38
N GLN A 90 -8.10 -1.26 -2.53
CA GLN A 90 -7.86 -1.54 -1.12
C GLN A 90 -9.15 -1.84 -0.35
N ASP A 91 -10.24 -1.16 -0.66
CA ASP A 91 -11.54 -1.40 0.00
C ASP A 91 -12.06 -2.81 -0.33
N LEU A 92 -11.81 -3.30 -1.55
CA LEU A 92 -12.12 -4.68 -1.94
C LEU A 92 -11.27 -5.70 -1.17
N VAL A 93 -9.95 -5.47 -1.09
CA VAL A 93 -9.03 -6.32 -0.31
C VAL A 93 -9.44 -6.37 1.17
N ASP A 94 -9.74 -5.23 1.75
CA ASP A 94 -10.16 -5.13 3.16
C ASP A 94 -11.49 -5.86 3.40
N SER A 95 -12.45 -5.72 2.48
CA SER A 95 -13.73 -6.42 2.55
C SER A 95 -13.56 -7.93 2.53
N ILE A 96 -12.79 -8.47 1.58
CA ILE A 96 -12.53 -9.90 1.48
C ILE A 96 -11.77 -10.41 2.71
N SER A 97 -10.71 -9.70 3.12
CA SER A 97 -9.88 -10.10 4.27
C SER A 97 -10.65 -10.08 5.61
N SER A 98 -11.74 -9.31 5.68
CA SER A 98 -12.56 -9.19 6.88
C SER A 98 -13.59 -10.31 7.05
N VAL A 99 -13.90 -11.06 5.99
CA VAL A 99 -14.90 -12.14 5.99
C VAL A 99 -14.55 -13.23 7.00
N ASP A 100 -13.32 -13.71 6.94
CA ASP A 100 -12.82 -14.70 7.90
C ASP A 100 -11.30 -14.57 8.06
N LYS A 101 -10.89 -14.00 9.17
CA LYS A 101 -9.46 -13.78 9.49
C LYS A 101 -8.70 -15.05 9.86
N SER A 102 -9.40 -16.14 10.14
CA SER A 102 -8.79 -17.42 10.50
C SER A 102 -8.48 -18.28 9.27
N LEU A 103 -9.29 -18.16 8.23
CA LEU A 103 -9.18 -18.95 7.00
C LEU A 103 -8.49 -18.18 5.88
N ILE A 104 -8.71 -16.87 5.79
CA ILE A 104 -8.13 -16.04 4.72
C ILE A 104 -6.80 -15.49 5.18
N ASN A 105 -5.71 -16.12 4.74
CA ASN A 105 -4.36 -15.72 5.10
C ASN A 105 -3.83 -14.55 4.29
N ASN A 106 -4.17 -14.47 3.01
CA ASN A 106 -3.65 -13.44 2.11
C ASN A 106 -4.64 -13.18 0.98
N VAL A 107 -4.79 -11.90 0.65
CA VAL A 107 -5.54 -11.44 -0.53
C VAL A 107 -4.60 -10.60 -1.36
N LYS A 108 -4.45 -10.95 -2.64
CA LYS A 108 -3.57 -10.27 -3.57
C LYS A 108 -4.34 -9.90 -4.83
N ILE A 109 -4.24 -8.65 -5.25
CA ILE A 109 -4.75 -8.22 -6.56
C ILE A 109 -3.67 -8.52 -7.60
N PHE A 110 -4.10 -9.09 -8.70
CA PHE A 110 -3.28 -9.33 -9.88
C PHE A 110 -4.14 -9.01 -11.10
N ASP A 111 -3.58 -8.38 -12.10
CA ASP A 111 -4.19 -8.03 -13.39
C ASP A 111 -5.44 -7.15 -13.30
#